data_66190a06bb2a0a1a383d268a998768aa
#
_entry.id   66190a06bb2a0a1a383d268a998768aa
#
_cell.length_a   1.000
_cell.length_b   1.000
_cell.length_c   1.000
_cell.angle_alpha   90.00
_cell.angle_beta   90.00
_cell.angle_gamma   90.00
#
_symmetry.space_group_name_H-M   'P 1'
#
loop_
_entity.id
_entity.type
_entity.pdbx_description
1 polymer ?
#
loop_
_entity_poly.entity_id
_entity_poly.type
_entity_poly.pdbx_seq_one_letter_code
_entity_poly.pdbx_strand_id
1 'polypeptide(L)'
;MSVGFIGAGQLACALARGFTAAGILSAHKIIASSPEMDLPTVSALRKMGVNLTRSNKETVRHIVVSCAAGVTISSVEKKLLAFQPAPKVIRCMTNTPVVVREGATVYATGTHALVEDGQLLEQLMSSVGFCTEVEEDLIDAVTGLSGSGPAYAFMALDALADGGVKMGLPRRLAVRLGAQALLGAAKMLLDSEQHPGQLKDNVCSPGGATIHALHFLESGGFRSLLINAVEASCVRTRELQSMADQEKISPAALKKTLLDRVKLESPTVSMLTPSSSGKLLTRSPAPGDRKD
;
A
#
# COMPACT_ATOMS: atom_id res chain seq x y z
N MET A 1 8.33 -7.40 14.19
CA MET A 1 7.69 -7.25 12.87
C MET A 1 8.50 -6.26 12.04
N SER A 2 8.63 -6.48 10.74
CA SER A 2 9.21 -5.53 9.78
C SER A 2 8.32 -5.46 8.54
N VAL A 3 8.26 -4.30 7.89
CA VAL A 3 7.41 -4.07 6.71
C VAL A 3 8.26 -3.57 5.55
N GLY A 4 8.05 -4.18 4.38
CA GLY A 4 8.68 -3.76 3.12
C GLY A 4 7.64 -3.17 2.15
N PHE A 5 7.94 -2.02 1.60
CA PHE A 5 7.15 -1.39 0.55
C PHE A 5 7.84 -1.55 -0.81
N ILE A 6 7.20 -2.23 -1.75
CA ILE A 6 7.60 -2.20 -3.16
C ILE A 6 6.91 -1.00 -3.79
N GLY A 7 7.70 0.04 -4.06
CA GLY A 7 7.23 1.35 -4.45
C GLY A 7 7.17 2.33 -3.28
N ALA A 8 7.92 3.43 -3.40
CA ALA A 8 7.97 4.51 -2.41
C ALA A 8 7.03 5.68 -2.79
N GLY A 9 5.81 5.35 -3.20
CA GLY A 9 4.78 6.32 -3.60
C GLY A 9 4.05 6.97 -2.42
N GLN A 10 2.97 7.70 -2.72
CA GLN A 10 2.17 8.43 -1.73
C GLN A 10 1.59 7.50 -0.66
N LEU A 11 1.05 6.34 -1.06
CA LEU A 11 0.45 5.38 -0.12
C LEU A 11 1.51 4.79 0.82
N ALA A 12 2.68 4.39 0.32
CA ALA A 12 3.77 3.89 1.14
C ALA A 12 4.24 4.94 2.17
N CYS A 13 4.32 6.21 1.74
CA CYS A 13 4.67 7.32 2.62
C CYS A 13 3.59 7.55 3.68
N ALA A 14 2.31 7.48 3.32
CA ALA A 14 1.18 7.64 4.24
C ALA A 14 1.14 6.51 5.28
N LEU A 15 1.27 5.26 4.85
CA LEU A 15 1.32 4.09 5.74
C LEU A 15 2.53 4.14 6.69
N ALA A 16 3.72 4.44 6.17
CA ALA A 16 4.91 4.56 7.01
C ALA A 16 4.74 5.63 8.10
N ARG A 17 4.14 6.78 7.76
CA ARG A 17 3.80 7.83 8.74
C ARG A 17 2.76 7.36 9.75
N GLY A 18 1.68 6.71 9.27
CA GLY A 18 0.63 6.19 10.13
C GLY A 18 1.18 5.19 11.15
N PHE A 19 1.92 4.18 10.70
CA PHE A 19 2.48 3.13 11.56
C PHE A 19 3.48 3.68 12.58
N THR A 20 4.33 4.63 12.18
CA THR A 20 5.27 5.27 13.11
C THR A 20 4.57 6.18 14.11
N ALA A 21 3.57 6.94 13.68
CA ALA A 21 2.76 7.79 14.56
C ALA A 21 1.91 6.98 15.55
N ALA A 22 1.43 5.80 15.15
CA ALA A 22 0.72 4.87 16.02
C ALA A 22 1.64 4.11 16.99
N GLY A 23 2.96 4.23 16.85
CA GLY A 23 3.93 3.50 17.68
C GLY A 23 4.04 2.00 17.39
N ILE A 24 3.42 1.50 16.33
CA ILE A 24 3.38 0.07 15.97
C ILE A 24 4.70 -0.37 15.34
N LEU A 25 5.30 0.47 14.50
CA LEU A 25 6.57 0.21 13.85
C LEU A 25 7.52 1.40 13.99
N SER A 26 8.75 1.12 14.40
CA SER A 26 9.82 2.11 14.30
C SER A 26 10.27 2.24 12.85
N ALA A 27 10.60 3.44 12.41
CA ALA A 27 10.96 3.74 11.02
C ALA A 27 12.09 2.85 10.47
N HIS A 28 13.08 2.49 11.30
CA HIS A 28 14.19 1.59 10.92
C HIS A 28 13.77 0.12 10.67
N LYS A 29 12.54 -0.29 11.06
CA LYS A 29 11.95 -1.58 10.72
C LYS A 29 11.14 -1.55 9.43
N ILE A 30 11.09 -0.40 8.78
CA ILE A 30 10.45 -0.21 7.48
C ILE A 30 11.55 -0.09 6.43
N ILE A 31 11.36 -0.81 5.32
CA ILE A 31 12.18 -0.70 4.12
C ILE A 31 11.29 -0.37 2.92
N ALA A 32 11.70 0.56 2.08
CA ALA A 32 10.97 0.89 0.86
C ALA A 32 11.88 0.88 -0.35
N SER A 33 11.42 0.26 -1.44
CA SER A 33 12.15 0.26 -2.71
C SER A 33 11.57 1.26 -3.70
N SER A 34 12.46 1.92 -4.45
CA SER A 34 12.09 2.76 -5.58
C SER A 34 13.20 2.74 -6.63
N PRO A 35 12.88 2.65 -7.93
CA PRO A 35 13.89 2.83 -8.98
C PRO A 35 14.42 4.27 -9.00
N GLU A 36 13.58 5.23 -8.66
CA GLU A 36 13.89 6.67 -8.61
C GLU A 36 14.05 7.12 -7.16
N MET A 37 15.26 7.60 -6.80
CA MET A 37 15.60 7.97 -5.42
C MET A 37 15.41 9.46 -5.13
N ASP A 38 15.06 10.27 -6.14
CA ASP A 38 14.93 11.73 -6.04
C ASP A 38 13.49 12.22 -5.91
N LEU A 39 12.52 11.28 -5.82
CA LEU A 39 11.12 11.61 -5.63
C LEU A 39 10.87 12.32 -4.28
N PRO A 40 9.95 13.28 -4.22
CA PRO A 40 9.57 13.95 -2.96
C PRO A 40 9.14 12.97 -1.86
N THR A 41 8.42 11.89 -2.24
CA THR A 41 7.99 10.83 -1.31
C THR A 41 9.17 10.03 -0.76
N VAL A 42 10.18 9.72 -1.58
CA VAL A 42 11.42 9.06 -1.15
C VAL A 42 12.19 9.95 -0.19
N SER A 43 12.29 11.26 -0.49
CA SER A 43 12.91 12.23 0.42
C SER A 43 12.18 12.32 1.76
N ALA A 44 10.85 12.26 1.75
CA ALA A 44 10.04 12.24 2.97
C ALA A 44 10.28 10.97 3.80
N LEU A 45 10.30 9.79 3.17
CA LEU A 45 10.61 8.51 3.83
C LEU A 45 12.03 8.51 4.43
N ARG A 46 13.01 9.07 3.70
CA ARG A 46 14.39 9.22 4.20
C ARG A 46 14.46 10.08 5.46
N LYS A 47 13.76 11.21 5.48
CA LYS A 47 13.69 12.11 6.66
C LYS A 47 13.03 11.44 7.87
N MET A 48 12.17 10.46 7.66
CA MET A 48 11.55 9.67 8.73
C MET A 48 12.48 8.58 9.28
N GLY A 49 13.60 8.28 8.62
CA GLY A 49 14.51 7.19 9.01
C GLY A 49 14.12 5.82 8.44
N VAL A 50 13.29 5.79 7.40
CA VAL A 50 12.96 4.55 6.67
C VAL A 50 14.15 4.11 5.84
N ASN A 51 14.45 2.80 5.84
CA ASN A 51 15.48 2.23 5.00
C ASN A 51 15.05 2.24 3.53
N LEU A 52 15.94 2.71 2.65
CA LEU A 52 15.65 2.84 1.22
C LEU A 52 16.57 1.95 0.39
N THR A 53 16.01 1.30 -0.63
CA THR A 53 16.76 0.46 -1.57
C THR A 53 16.25 0.65 -3.00
N ARG A 54 17.05 0.25 -3.99
CA ARG A 54 16.62 0.13 -5.39
C ARG A 54 16.16 -1.28 -5.75
N SER A 55 16.30 -2.24 -4.82
CA SER A 55 16.03 -3.65 -5.04
C SER A 55 14.71 -4.09 -4.40
N ASN A 56 13.75 -4.51 -5.22
CA ASN A 56 12.51 -5.11 -4.72
C ASN A 56 12.79 -6.44 -3.97
N LYS A 57 13.87 -7.16 -4.32
CA LYS A 57 14.24 -8.43 -3.67
C LYS A 57 14.58 -8.26 -2.19
N GLU A 58 15.09 -7.10 -1.79
CA GLU A 58 15.42 -6.80 -0.40
C GLU A 58 14.19 -6.51 0.46
N THR A 59 13.06 -6.15 -0.18
CA THR A 59 11.82 -5.78 0.51
C THR A 59 10.88 -6.94 0.74
N VAL A 60 10.94 -8.01 -0.09
CA VAL A 60 10.00 -9.15 -0.03
C VAL A 60 10.62 -10.30 0.73
N ARG A 61 9.98 -10.74 1.83
CA ARG A 61 10.45 -11.92 2.58
C ARG A 61 9.38 -12.97 2.89
N HIS A 62 8.11 -12.64 3.20
CA HIS A 62 7.14 -13.62 3.69
C HIS A 62 5.72 -13.48 3.11
N ILE A 63 5.01 -12.39 3.41
CA ILE A 63 3.65 -12.14 2.97
C ILE A 63 3.69 -10.98 1.97
N VAL A 64 3.04 -11.15 0.84
CA VAL A 64 2.88 -10.10 -0.16
C VAL A 64 1.50 -9.47 -0.02
N VAL A 65 1.44 -8.23 0.44
CA VAL A 65 0.21 -7.45 0.50
C VAL A 65 0.18 -6.52 -0.71
N SER A 66 -0.74 -6.77 -1.63
CA SER A 66 -0.92 -5.94 -2.83
C SER A 66 -1.99 -4.88 -2.59
N CYS A 67 -1.61 -3.61 -2.70
CA CYS A 67 -2.53 -2.47 -2.70
C CYS A 67 -2.77 -1.92 -4.11
N ALA A 68 -2.47 -2.70 -5.14
CA ALA A 68 -2.63 -2.28 -6.53
C ALA A 68 -4.10 -2.40 -6.96
N ALA A 69 -4.69 -1.27 -7.36
CA ALA A 69 -6.05 -1.26 -7.88
C ALA A 69 -6.15 -2.08 -9.18
N GLY A 70 -7.17 -2.91 -9.31
CA GLY A 70 -7.40 -3.74 -10.49
C GLY A 70 -6.41 -4.90 -10.66
N VAL A 71 -5.66 -5.30 -9.61
CA VAL A 71 -4.77 -6.47 -9.67
C VAL A 71 -5.27 -7.54 -8.71
N THR A 72 -5.70 -8.67 -9.26
CA THR A 72 -6.29 -9.78 -8.48
C THR A 72 -5.24 -10.59 -7.75
N ILE A 73 -5.67 -11.30 -6.70
CA ILE A 73 -4.85 -12.28 -5.96
C ILE A 73 -4.29 -13.31 -6.93
N SER A 74 -5.15 -13.88 -7.79
CA SER A 74 -4.72 -14.91 -8.74
C SER A 74 -3.67 -14.41 -9.74
N SER A 75 -3.74 -13.15 -10.17
CA SER A 75 -2.74 -12.55 -11.04
C SER A 75 -1.38 -12.38 -10.34
N VAL A 76 -1.39 -12.03 -9.06
CA VAL A 76 -0.16 -11.91 -8.25
C VAL A 76 0.41 -13.30 -7.97
N GLU A 77 -0.41 -14.26 -7.53
CA GLU A 77 0.00 -15.64 -7.24
C GLU A 77 0.63 -16.30 -8.46
N LYS A 78 0.01 -16.20 -9.65
CA LYS A 78 0.57 -16.73 -10.92
C LYS A 78 1.94 -16.17 -11.25
N LYS A 79 2.16 -14.88 -11.02
CA LYS A 79 3.46 -14.24 -11.27
C LYS A 79 4.50 -14.68 -10.22
N LEU A 80 4.09 -14.93 -8.98
CA LEU A 80 4.98 -15.34 -7.89
C LEU A 80 5.31 -16.83 -7.91
N LEU A 81 4.46 -17.69 -8.48
CA LEU A 81 4.73 -19.14 -8.59
C LEU A 81 6.04 -19.47 -9.31
N ALA A 82 6.53 -18.60 -10.20
CA ALA A 82 7.83 -18.74 -10.82
C ALA A 82 9.01 -18.66 -9.83
N PHE A 83 8.79 -18.12 -8.63
CA PHE A 83 9.81 -17.85 -7.62
C PHE A 83 9.58 -18.60 -6.31
N GLN A 84 8.32 -18.89 -5.97
CA GLN A 84 7.92 -19.50 -4.72
C GLN A 84 6.74 -20.45 -4.96
N PRO A 85 6.81 -21.72 -4.50
CA PRO A 85 5.78 -22.72 -4.81
C PRO A 85 4.42 -22.47 -4.13
N ALA A 86 4.39 -21.72 -3.04
CA ALA A 86 3.18 -21.39 -2.28
C ALA A 86 3.23 -19.94 -1.80
N PRO A 87 3.03 -18.96 -2.71
CA PRO A 87 3.12 -17.56 -2.34
C PRO A 87 1.95 -17.15 -1.47
N LYS A 88 2.22 -16.57 -0.31
CA LYS A 88 1.21 -15.97 0.56
C LYS A 88 0.88 -14.58 0.05
N VAL A 89 -0.30 -14.40 -0.52
CA VAL A 89 -0.76 -13.15 -1.10
C VAL A 89 -2.01 -12.68 -0.38
N ILE A 90 -2.07 -11.40 -0.06
CA ILE A 90 -3.26 -10.72 0.45
C ILE A 90 -3.50 -9.51 -0.46
N ARG A 91 -4.71 -9.36 -0.97
CA ARG A 91 -5.14 -8.15 -1.66
C ARG A 91 -5.72 -7.18 -0.64
N CYS A 92 -5.25 -5.95 -0.65
CA CYS A 92 -5.66 -4.91 0.29
C CYS A 92 -6.04 -3.65 -0.47
N MET A 93 -7.14 -3.02 -0.08
CA MET A 93 -7.49 -1.68 -0.53
C MET A 93 -7.59 -0.77 0.68
N THR A 94 -6.85 0.32 0.64
CA THR A 94 -6.79 1.34 1.68
C THR A 94 -6.78 2.73 1.04
N ASN A 95 -6.79 3.77 1.85
CA ASN A 95 -6.81 5.15 1.36
C ASN A 95 -5.78 6.04 2.09
N THR A 96 -5.57 7.24 1.59
CA THR A 96 -4.57 8.18 2.11
C THR A 96 -4.83 8.71 3.54
N PRO A 97 -6.06 8.76 4.09
CA PRO A 97 -6.30 9.16 5.48
C PRO A 97 -5.61 8.29 6.55
N VAL A 98 -5.02 7.14 6.20
CA VAL A 98 -4.11 6.39 7.11
C VAL A 98 -3.02 7.28 7.71
N VAL A 99 -2.63 8.37 7.04
CA VAL A 99 -1.62 9.32 7.52
C VAL A 99 -2.06 10.05 8.80
N VAL A 100 -3.35 10.21 8.99
CA VAL A 100 -3.97 10.80 10.19
C VAL A 100 -4.68 9.76 11.05
N ARG A 101 -4.48 8.47 10.76
CA ARG A 101 -5.07 7.31 11.44
C ARG A 101 -6.60 7.21 11.32
N GLU A 102 -7.13 7.73 10.23
CA GLU A 102 -8.56 7.67 9.86
C GLU A 102 -8.71 6.99 8.49
N GLY A 103 -7.89 5.96 8.23
CA GLY A 103 -7.95 5.18 7.01
C GLY A 103 -9.17 4.27 6.97
N ALA A 104 -9.60 3.92 5.76
CA ALA A 104 -10.55 2.86 5.52
C ALA A 104 -9.87 1.76 4.71
N THR A 105 -9.77 0.57 5.30
CA THR A 105 -9.03 -0.56 4.73
C THR A 105 -9.94 -1.78 4.67
N VAL A 106 -9.88 -2.48 3.54
CA VAL A 106 -10.39 -3.85 3.44
C VAL A 106 -9.30 -4.75 2.86
N TYR A 107 -9.38 -6.04 3.16
CA TYR A 107 -8.46 -7.03 2.60
C TYR A 107 -9.16 -8.35 2.29
N ALA A 108 -8.57 -9.13 1.38
CA ALA A 108 -8.96 -10.49 1.07
C ALA A 108 -7.71 -11.36 1.04
N THR A 109 -7.80 -12.55 1.63
CA THR A 109 -6.70 -13.50 1.74
C THR A 109 -6.66 -14.43 0.51
N GLY A 110 -5.45 -14.69 0.01
CA GLY A 110 -5.22 -15.60 -1.12
C GLY A 110 -5.11 -17.07 -0.71
N THR A 111 -4.89 -17.93 -1.70
CA THR A 111 -4.95 -19.38 -1.57
C THR A 111 -4.01 -19.97 -0.52
N HIS A 112 -2.84 -19.39 -0.35
CA HIS A 112 -1.80 -19.89 0.56
C HIS A 112 -1.58 -19.00 1.80
N ALA A 113 -2.33 -17.89 1.92
CA ALA A 113 -2.33 -17.09 3.13
C ALA A 113 -3.10 -17.82 4.23
N LEU A 114 -2.55 -17.79 5.43
CA LEU A 114 -3.18 -18.38 6.61
C LEU A 114 -4.07 -17.34 7.29
N VAL A 115 -4.98 -17.81 8.14
CA VAL A 115 -5.83 -16.93 8.95
C VAL A 115 -4.99 -15.96 9.79
N GLU A 116 -3.88 -16.42 10.34
CA GLU A 116 -2.95 -15.62 11.14
C GLU A 116 -2.27 -14.52 10.31
N ASP A 117 -2.05 -14.76 9.02
CA ASP A 117 -1.48 -13.75 8.10
C ASP A 117 -2.48 -12.59 7.88
N GLY A 118 -3.77 -12.90 7.72
CA GLY A 118 -4.85 -11.92 7.65
C GLY A 118 -5.00 -11.12 8.95
N GLN A 119 -5.05 -11.81 10.08
CA GLN A 119 -5.13 -11.18 11.40
C GLN A 119 -3.94 -10.25 11.68
N LEU A 120 -2.74 -10.63 11.25
CA LEU A 120 -1.55 -9.78 11.37
C LEU A 120 -1.69 -8.49 10.57
N LEU A 121 -2.20 -8.58 9.33
CA LEU A 121 -2.48 -7.40 8.51
C LEU A 121 -3.56 -6.54 9.15
N GLU A 122 -4.64 -7.15 9.64
CA GLU A 122 -5.75 -6.45 10.30
C GLU A 122 -5.26 -5.67 11.52
N GLN A 123 -4.48 -6.29 12.41
CA GLN A 123 -3.87 -5.61 13.55
C GLN A 123 -3.01 -4.41 13.13
N LEU A 124 -2.21 -4.58 12.07
CA LEU A 124 -1.38 -3.50 11.55
C LEU A 124 -2.22 -2.35 11.00
N MET A 125 -3.21 -2.65 10.17
CA MET A 125 -4.05 -1.63 9.51
C MET A 125 -5.04 -0.98 10.47
N SER A 126 -5.57 -1.70 11.46
CA SER A 126 -6.43 -1.15 12.52
C SER A 126 -5.73 -0.10 13.38
N SER A 127 -4.39 -0.08 13.40
CA SER A 127 -3.62 0.99 14.06
C SER A 127 -3.69 2.35 13.35
N VAL A 128 -4.13 2.34 12.08
CA VAL A 128 -4.19 3.53 11.22
C VAL A 128 -5.58 3.82 10.65
N GLY A 129 -6.61 3.16 11.18
CA GLY A 129 -8.01 3.38 10.81
C GLY A 129 -8.85 2.12 10.91
N PHE A 130 -10.01 2.13 10.28
CA PHE A 130 -10.89 0.97 10.15
C PHE A 130 -10.25 -0.09 9.24
N CYS A 131 -10.32 -1.37 9.64
CA CYS A 131 -9.87 -2.49 8.83
C CYS A 131 -10.80 -3.69 9.00
N THR A 132 -11.14 -4.37 7.90
CA THR A 132 -11.94 -5.60 7.93
C THR A 132 -11.64 -6.49 6.73
N GLU A 133 -11.82 -7.81 6.89
CA GLU A 133 -11.78 -8.77 5.79
C GLU A 133 -13.06 -8.73 4.96
N VAL A 134 -12.93 -8.92 3.65
CA VAL A 134 -14.05 -9.00 2.71
C VAL A 134 -13.75 -10.03 1.63
N GLU A 135 -14.77 -10.45 0.89
CA GLU A 135 -14.57 -11.24 -0.35
C GLU A 135 -13.85 -10.39 -1.41
N GLU A 136 -12.96 -11.01 -2.19
CA GLU A 136 -12.12 -10.30 -3.17
C GLU A 136 -12.93 -9.50 -4.20
N ASP A 137 -14.10 -9.99 -4.62
CA ASP A 137 -14.97 -9.37 -5.62
C ASP A 137 -15.54 -8.01 -5.16
N LEU A 138 -15.60 -7.75 -3.84
CA LEU A 138 -16.04 -6.48 -3.28
C LEU A 138 -14.97 -5.39 -3.33
N ILE A 139 -13.69 -5.75 -3.48
CA ILE A 139 -12.57 -4.79 -3.39
C ILE A 139 -12.64 -3.71 -4.46
N ASP A 140 -13.14 -4.03 -5.66
CA ASP A 140 -13.27 -3.02 -6.73
C ASP A 140 -14.35 -1.96 -6.40
N ALA A 141 -15.45 -2.38 -5.78
CA ALA A 141 -16.46 -1.44 -5.29
C ALA A 141 -15.92 -0.59 -4.13
N VAL A 142 -15.17 -1.20 -3.22
CA VAL A 142 -14.48 -0.48 -2.13
C VAL A 142 -13.45 0.51 -2.69
N THR A 143 -12.76 0.17 -3.76
CA THR A 143 -11.85 1.10 -4.47
C THR A 143 -12.61 2.34 -4.94
N GLY A 144 -13.80 2.16 -5.54
CA GLY A 144 -14.66 3.25 -5.97
C GLY A 144 -15.19 4.10 -4.83
N LEU A 145 -15.56 3.46 -3.73
CA LEU A 145 -16.16 4.14 -2.57
C LEU A 145 -15.11 4.80 -1.67
N SER A 146 -14.27 4.02 -1.02
CA SER A 146 -13.36 4.52 0.01
C SER A 146 -11.94 4.77 -0.51
N GLY A 147 -11.48 4.03 -1.52
CA GLY A 147 -10.18 4.28 -2.16
C GLY A 147 -10.13 5.65 -2.82
N SER A 148 -11.12 5.98 -3.64
CA SER A 148 -11.28 7.27 -4.33
C SER A 148 -11.99 8.32 -3.48
N GLY A 149 -12.71 7.93 -2.44
CA GLY A 149 -13.56 8.78 -1.59
C GLY A 149 -12.91 10.05 -1.06
N PRO A 150 -11.65 10.04 -0.60
CA PRO A 150 -10.99 11.26 -0.15
C PRO A 150 -10.95 12.36 -1.21
N ALA A 151 -10.81 12.02 -2.50
CA ALA A 151 -10.84 13.01 -3.58
C ALA A 151 -12.24 13.65 -3.74
N TYR A 152 -13.31 12.87 -3.58
CA TYR A 152 -14.68 13.38 -3.63
C TYR A 152 -14.95 14.33 -2.45
N ALA A 153 -14.47 13.96 -1.25
CA ALA A 153 -14.59 14.80 -0.07
C ALA A 153 -13.83 16.12 -0.22
N PHE A 154 -12.61 16.10 -0.75
CA PHE A 154 -11.84 17.33 -1.01
C PHE A 154 -12.53 18.22 -2.03
N MET A 155 -13.08 17.67 -3.12
CA MET A 155 -13.84 18.42 -4.11
C MET A 155 -15.09 19.06 -3.50
N ALA A 156 -15.83 18.32 -2.68
CA ALA A 156 -17.00 18.84 -1.97
C ALA A 156 -16.62 19.95 -0.97
N LEU A 157 -15.52 19.76 -0.24
CA LEU A 157 -14.99 20.76 0.71
C LEU A 157 -14.58 22.06 0.03
N ASP A 158 -13.93 21.96 -1.13
CA ASP A 158 -13.52 23.14 -1.90
C ASP A 158 -14.75 23.90 -2.39
N ALA A 159 -15.77 23.21 -2.93
CA ALA A 159 -17.01 23.81 -3.34
C ALA A 159 -17.80 24.47 -2.18
N LEU A 160 -17.83 23.82 -0.99
CA LEU A 160 -18.44 24.40 0.22
C LEU A 160 -17.70 25.66 0.66
N ALA A 161 -16.37 25.66 0.59
CA ALA A 161 -15.54 26.82 0.91
C ALA A 161 -15.78 27.97 -0.09
N ASP A 162 -15.93 27.67 -1.39
CA ASP A 162 -16.32 28.66 -2.40
C ASP A 162 -17.68 29.28 -2.09
N GLY A 163 -18.66 28.46 -1.72
CA GLY A 163 -19.97 28.94 -1.25
C GLY A 163 -19.85 29.88 -0.06
N GLY A 164 -19.05 29.52 0.94
CA GLY A 164 -18.76 30.37 2.10
C GLY A 164 -18.15 31.71 1.72
N VAL A 165 -17.17 31.72 0.82
CA VAL A 165 -16.54 32.94 0.31
C VAL A 165 -17.53 33.81 -0.47
N LYS A 166 -18.36 33.19 -1.30
CA LYS A 166 -19.45 33.89 -2.02
C LYS A 166 -20.39 34.64 -1.06
N MET A 167 -20.58 34.08 0.12
CA MET A 167 -21.42 34.67 1.17
C MET A 167 -20.64 35.58 2.14
N GLY A 168 -19.38 35.93 1.83
CA GLY A 168 -18.58 36.94 2.56
C GLY A 168 -17.64 36.38 3.62
N LEU A 169 -17.49 35.05 3.76
CA LEU A 169 -16.51 34.48 4.68
C LEU A 169 -15.08 34.59 4.12
N PRO A 170 -14.07 34.88 4.97
CA PRO A 170 -12.69 34.75 4.57
C PRO A 170 -12.37 33.29 4.15
N ARG A 171 -11.66 33.07 3.03
CA ARG A 171 -11.32 31.74 2.50
C ARG A 171 -10.82 30.77 3.55
N ARG A 172 -9.84 31.20 4.37
CA ARG A 172 -9.25 30.35 5.40
C ARG A 172 -10.29 29.86 6.42
N LEU A 173 -11.22 30.71 6.80
CA LEU A 173 -12.30 30.37 7.73
C LEU A 173 -13.32 29.41 7.07
N ALA A 174 -13.72 29.70 5.83
CA ALA A 174 -14.66 28.86 5.06
C ALA A 174 -14.13 27.42 4.89
N VAL A 175 -12.88 27.24 4.50
CA VAL A 175 -12.22 25.91 4.40
C VAL A 175 -12.26 25.19 5.75
N ARG A 176 -11.88 25.86 6.85
CA ARG A 176 -11.82 25.24 8.17
C ARG A 176 -13.20 24.84 8.70
N LEU A 177 -14.20 25.69 8.51
CA LEU A 177 -15.57 25.39 8.93
C LEU A 177 -16.17 24.26 8.09
N GLY A 178 -15.98 24.25 6.77
CA GLY A 178 -16.44 23.18 5.90
C GLY A 178 -15.81 21.82 6.27
N ALA A 179 -14.49 21.80 6.50
CA ALA A 179 -13.79 20.59 6.93
C ALA A 179 -14.33 20.07 8.27
N GLN A 180 -14.54 20.97 9.25
CA GLN A 180 -15.06 20.59 10.57
C GLN A 180 -16.51 20.09 10.49
N ALA A 181 -17.33 20.66 9.61
CA ALA A 181 -18.72 20.22 9.41
C ALA A 181 -18.77 18.80 8.84
N LEU A 182 -17.97 18.47 7.79
CA LEU A 182 -17.93 17.12 7.24
C LEU A 182 -17.36 16.12 8.24
N LEU A 183 -16.30 16.47 8.97
CA LEU A 183 -15.73 15.62 10.03
C LEU A 183 -16.77 15.32 11.10
N GLY A 184 -17.52 16.34 11.55
CA GLY A 184 -18.56 16.19 12.57
C GLY A 184 -19.69 15.27 12.09
N ALA A 185 -20.18 15.48 10.87
CA ALA A 185 -21.24 14.65 10.28
C ALA A 185 -20.78 13.18 10.12
N ALA A 186 -19.54 12.93 9.66
CA ALA A 186 -19.00 11.59 9.55
C ALA A 186 -18.91 10.90 10.93
N LYS A 187 -18.41 11.60 11.96
CA LYS A 187 -18.33 11.05 13.32
C LYS A 187 -19.70 10.76 13.91
N MET A 188 -20.65 11.67 13.73
CA MET A 188 -22.03 11.42 14.18
C MET A 188 -22.62 10.15 13.57
N LEU A 189 -22.35 9.89 12.29
CA LEU A 189 -22.83 8.67 11.62
C LEU A 189 -22.12 7.42 12.17
N LEU A 190 -20.79 7.45 12.35
CA LEU A 190 -20.02 6.32 12.86
C LEU A 190 -20.37 5.97 14.32
N ASP A 191 -20.72 6.95 15.13
CA ASP A 191 -21.10 6.79 16.53
C ASP A 191 -22.61 6.50 16.72
N SER A 192 -23.36 6.36 15.63
CA SER A 192 -24.83 6.21 15.64
C SER A 192 -25.25 5.00 14.81
N GLU A 193 -26.32 4.33 15.23
CA GLU A 193 -27.00 3.30 14.44
C GLU A 193 -28.09 3.87 13.53
N GLN A 194 -28.27 5.19 13.52
CA GLN A 194 -29.32 5.85 12.72
C GLN A 194 -28.95 5.85 11.23
N HIS A 195 -29.97 5.70 10.40
CA HIS A 195 -29.81 5.85 8.96
C HIS A 195 -29.38 7.29 8.60
N PRO A 196 -28.46 7.48 7.61
CA PRO A 196 -27.98 8.80 7.20
C PRO A 196 -29.12 9.78 6.86
N GLY A 197 -30.23 9.29 6.30
CA GLY A 197 -31.43 10.07 6.02
C GLY A 197 -32.03 10.67 7.28
N GLN A 198 -32.09 9.90 8.37
CA GLN A 198 -32.62 10.38 9.64
C GLN A 198 -31.72 11.46 10.26
N LEU A 199 -30.41 11.25 10.23
CA LEU A 199 -29.45 12.25 10.71
C LEU A 199 -29.56 13.55 9.90
N LYS A 200 -29.73 13.46 8.58
CA LYS A 200 -29.99 14.61 7.70
C LYS A 200 -31.28 15.34 8.09
N ASP A 201 -32.37 14.61 8.32
CA ASP A 201 -33.65 15.20 8.67
C ASP A 201 -33.61 15.89 10.04
N ASN A 202 -32.84 15.36 11.00
CA ASN A 202 -32.63 15.97 12.31
C ASN A 202 -31.99 17.37 12.25
N VAL A 203 -31.30 17.70 11.17
CA VAL A 203 -30.71 19.03 10.93
C VAL A 203 -31.68 19.98 10.24
N CYS A 204 -32.82 19.47 9.74
CA CYS A 204 -33.79 20.24 8.95
C CYS A 204 -34.97 20.69 9.76
N SER A 205 -35.00 21.94 10.23
CA SER A 205 -36.20 22.53 10.79
C SER A 205 -37.21 22.91 9.70
N PRO A 206 -38.54 22.84 9.99
CA PRO A 206 -39.59 23.26 9.05
C PRO A 206 -39.39 24.71 8.56
N GLY A 207 -39.30 24.88 7.23
CA GLY A 207 -39.09 26.20 6.62
C GLY A 207 -37.70 26.82 6.85
N GLY A 208 -36.75 26.06 7.45
CA GLY A 208 -35.42 26.55 7.77
C GLY A 208 -34.48 26.64 6.57
N ALA A 209 -33.32 27.25 6.75
CA ALA A 209 -32.32 27.44 5.70
C ALA A 209 -31.82 26.12 5.12
N THR A 210 -31.68 25.08 5.97
CA THR A 210 -31.13 23.78 5.60
C THR A 210 -31.99 23.08 4.56
N ILE A 211 -33.33 23.03 4.75
CA ILE A 211 -34.20 22.34 3.79
C ILE A 211 -34.23 23.03 2.43
N HIS A 212 -34.10 24.36 2.37
CA HIS A 212 -33.98 25.10 1.11
C HIS A 212 -32.68 24.80 0.40
N ALA A 213 -31.57 24.71 1.14
CA ALA A 213 -30.26 24.33 0.60
C ALA A 213 -30.25 22.87 0.06
N LEU A 214 -30.87 21.93 0.81
CA LEU A 214 -31.02 20.55 0.36
C LEU A 214 -31.86 20.44 -0.92
N HIS A 215 -32.97 21.18 -1.02
CA HIS A 215 -33.77 21.22 -2.24
C HIS A 215 -32.92 21.67 -3.46
N PHE A 216 -32.06 22.67 -3.28
CA PHE A 216 -31.17 23.13 -4.33
C PHE A 216 -30.15 22.06 -4.76
N LEU A 217 -29.59 21.32 -3.79
CA LEU A 217 -28.68 20.21 -4.06
C LEU A 217 -29.38 19.06 -4.80
N GLU A 218 -30.60 18.70 -4.40
CA GLU A 218 -31.41 17.68 -5.10
C GLU A 218 -31.74 18.11 -6.53
N SER A 219 -32.15 19.36 -6.74
CA SER A 219 -32.43 19.90 -8.07
C SER A 219 -31.17 19.90 -8.98
N GLY A 220 -29.98 20.05 -8.40
CA GLY A 220 -28.69 19.96 -9.10
C GLY A 220 -28.18 18.53 -9.31
N GLY A 221 -28.91 17.51 -8.85
CA GLY A 221 -28.53 16.11 -9.03
C GLY A 221 -27.35 15.66 -8.16
N PHE A 222 -27.09 16.29 -7.03
CA PHE A 222 -25.93 16.01 -6.17
C PHE A 222 -25.79 14.53 -5.82
N ARG A 223 -26.88 13.85 -5.49
CA ARG A 223 -26.86 12.43 -5.15
C ARG A 223 -26.47 11.57 -6.34
N SER A 224 -27.04 11.81 -7.51
CA SER A 224 -26.73 11.05 -8.74
C SER A 224 -25.25 11.24 -9.15
N LEU A 225 -24.71 12.45 -8.99
CA LEU A 225 -23.30 12.70 -9.30
C LEU A 225 -22.36 11.91 -8.41
N LEU A 226 -22.63 11.81 -7.10
CA LEU A 226 -21.82 11.00 -6.18
C LEU A 226 -21.96 9.50 -6.45
N ILE A 227 -23.17 9.00 -6.72
CA ILE A 227 -23.42 7.60 -7.08
C ILE A 227 -22.62 7.25 -8.35
N ASN A 228 -22.74 8.07 -9.38
CA ASN A 228 -22.04 7.86 -10.66
C ASN A 228 -20.52 7.95 -10.53
N ALA A 229 -20.01 8.81 -9.64
CA ALA A 229 -18.58 8.88 -9.37
C ALA A 229 -18.01 7.58 -8.79
N VAL A 230 -18.72 6.96 -7.84
CA VAL A 230 -18.35 5.64 -7.28
C VAL A 230 -18.40 4.57 -8.36
N GLU A 231 -19.47 4.54 -9.16
CA GLU A 231 -19.63 3.60 -10.26
C GLU A 231 -18.52 3.75 -11.31
N ALA A 232 -18.24 4.97 -11.76
CA ALA A 232 -17.19 5.24 -12.75
C ALA A 232 -15.80 4.77 -12.27
N SER A 233 -15.49 5.00 -11.00
CA SER A 233 -14.22 4.53 -10.41
C SER A 233 -14.17 3.00 -10.32
N CYS A 234 -15.26 2.34 -9.93
CA CYS A 234 -15.36 0.88 -9.88
C CYS A 234 -15.21 0.27 -11.27
N VAL A 235 -15.92 0.80 -12.28
CA VAL A 235 -15.84 0.36 -13.68
C VAL A 235 -14.39 0.49 -14.19
N ARG A 236 -13.76 1.64 -13.94
CA ARG A 236 -12.36 1.85 -14.35
C ARG A 236 -11.40 0.87 -13.68
N THR A 237 -11.63 0.53 -12.42
CA THR A 237 -10.82 -0.48 -11.71
C THR A 237 -10.93 -1.85 -12.36
N ARG A 238 -12.13 -2.26 -12.77
CA ARG A 238 -12.36 -3.52 -13.49
C ARG A 238 -11.73 -3.52 -14.89
N GLU A 239 -11.74 -2.39 -15.59
CA GLU A 239 -11.00 -2.25 -16.85
C GLU A 239 -9.50 -2.43 -16.67
N LEU A 240 -8.91 -1.81 -15.61
CA LEU A 240 -7.50 -1.99 -15.26
C LEU A 240 -7.18 -3.44 -14.94
N GLN A 241 -8.07 -4.15 -14.24
CA GLN A 241 -7.95 -5.58 -13.99
C GLN A 241 -7.91 -6.38 -15.28
N SER A 242 -8.85 -6.15 -16.20
CA SER A 242 -8.87 -6.82 -17.50
C SER A 242 -7.59 -6.60 -18.29
N MET A 243 -7.05 -5.37 -18.26
CA MET A 243 -5.77 -5.05 -18.90
C MET A 243 -4.60 -5.79 -18.24
N ALA A 244 -4.54 -5.83 -16.91
CA ALA A 244 -3.49 -6.52 -16.17
C ALA A 244 -3.50 -8.05 -16.40
N ASP A 245 -4.69 -8.64 -16.53
CA ASP A 245 -4.86 -10.08 -16.82
C ASP A 245 -4.47 -10.44 -18.26
N GLN A 246 -4.60 -9.49 -19.20
CA GLN A 246 -4.18 -9.66 -20.60
C GLN A 246 -2.67 -9.45 -20.79
N GLU A 247 -1.99 -8.84 -19.84
CA GLU A 247 -0.54 -8.61 -19.90
C GLU A 247 0.21 -9.95 -19.80
N LYS A 248 0.50 -10.55 -20.95
CA LYS A 248 1.30 -11.78 -21.05
C LYS A 248 2.70 -11.49 -20.54
N ILE A 249 3.16 -12.28 -19.58
CA ILE A 249 4.57 -12.25 -19.17
C ILE A 249 5.40 -12.48 -20.44
N SER A 250 6.19 -11.51 -20.84
CA SER A 250 6.97 -11.64 -22.08
C SER A 250 7.94 -12.82 -21.94
N PRO A 251 8.12 -13.66 -22.98
CA PRO A 251 9.07 -14.77 -22.95
C PRO A 251 10.51 -14.33 -22.59
N ALA A 252 10.87 -13.08 -22.92
CA ALA A 252 12.16 -12.49 -22.59
C ALA A 252 12.30 -12.20 -21.08
N ALA A 253 11.24 -11.75 -20.41
CA ALA A 253 11.22 -11.53 -18.96
C ALA A 253 11.31 -12.86 -18.21
N LEU A 254 10.58 -13.90 -18.64
CA LEU A 254 10.68 -15.26 -18.11
C LEU A 254 12.09 -15.84 -18.28
N LYS A 255 12.69 -15.69 -19.45
CA LYS A 255 14.04 -16.20 -19.75
C LYS A 255 15.10 -15.51 -18.91
N LYS A 256 15.00 -14.19 -18.71
CA LYS A 256 15.89 -13.41 -17.84
C LYS A 256 15.80 -13.88 -16.38
N THR A 257 14.60 -14.10 -15.89
CA THR A 257 14.34 -14.53 -14.52
C THR A 257 14.86 -15.95 -14.26
N LEU A 258 14.65 -16.87 -15.21
CA LEU A 258 15.18 -18.23 -15.15
C LEU A 258 16.72 -18.26 -15.18
N LEU A 259 17.35 -17.43 -16.02
CA LEU A 259 18.81 -17.28 -16.08
C LEU A 259 19.41 -16.72 -14.78
N ASP A 260 18.74 -15.75 -14.15
CA ASP A 260 19.15 -15.20 -12.86
C ASP A 260 19.01 -16.25 -11.73
N ARG A 261 18.02 -17.14 -11.82
CA ARG A 261 17.83 -18.24 -10.86
C ARG A 261 18.92 -19.29 -10.99
N VAL A 262 19.27 -19.70 -12.20
CA VAL A 262 20.37 -20.66 -12.48
C VAL A 262 21.72 -20.12 -12.00
N LYS A 263 21.95 -18.81 -12.11
CA LYS A 263 23.18 -18.17 -11.58
C LYS A 263 23.26 -18.15 -10.06
N LEU A 264 22.11 -18.14 -9.36
CA LEU A 264 22.04 -18.16 -7.89
C LEU A 264 22.16 -19.58 -7.31
N GLU A 265 21.78 -20.62 -8.06
CA GLU A 265 21.84 -22.02 -7.66
C GLU A 265 23.16 -22.70 -8.09
N SER A 266 24.00 -22.03 -8.86
CA SER A 266 25.34 -22.56 -9.20
C SER A 266 26.23 -22.49 -7.96
N PRO A 267 26.68 -23.63 -7.39
CA PRO A 267 27.63 -23.62 -6.29
C PRO A 267 28.89 -22.92 -6.77
N THR A 268 29.38 -21.94 -6.04
CA THR A 268 30.71 -21.38 -6.16
C THR A 268 31.70 -22.52 -5.89
N VAL A 269 32.13 -23.17 -6.94
CA VAL A 269 33.31 -24.07 -6.87
C VAL A 269 34.48 -23.15 -6.59
N SER A 270 34.85 -23.03 -5.32
CA SER A 270 36.14 -22.45 -4.96
C SER A 270 37.21 -23.35 -5.56
N MET A 271 37.83 -22.90 -6.65
CA MET A 271 39.05 -23.51 -7.13
C MET A 271 40.11 -23.39 -6.04
N LEU A 272 40.32 -24.48 -5.32
CA LEU A 272 41.53 -24.71 -4.56
C LEU A 272 42.68 -24.79 -5.57
N THR A 273 43.43 -23.73 -5.67
CA THR A 273 44.75 -23.76 -6.35
C THR A 273 45.65 -24.72 -5.61
N PRO A 274 46.27 -25.70 -6.29
CA PRO A 274 47.28 -26.57 -5.63
C PRO A 274 48.53 -25.73 -5.35
N SER A 275 48.87 -25.58 -4.09
CA SER A 275 50.13 -25.01 -3.63
C SER A 275 51.27 -25.99 -4.01
N SER A 276 52.00 -25.67 -5.08
CA SER A 276 53.26 -26.32 -5.44
C SER A 276 54.37 -25.76 -4.57
N SER A 277 54.79 -26.49 -3.55
CA SER A 277 56.07 -26.32 -2.90
C SER A 277 56.56 -27.69 -2.37
N GLY A 278 56.93 -28.56 -3.29
CA GLY A 278 57.73 -29.73 -2.98
C GLY A 278 59.18 -29.32 -3.00
N LYS A 279 59.84 -29.05 -1.88
CA LYS A 279 61.30 -29.03 -1.77
C LYS A 279 61.80 -30.46 -1.66
N LEU A 280 62.44 -30.90 -2.70
CA LEU A 280 63.31 -32.11 -2.71
C LEU A 280 64.46 -31.91 -1.69
N LEU A 281 64.47 -32.74 -0.66
CA LEU A 281 65.68 -32.94 0.16
C LEU A 281 66.54 -33.99 -0.47
N THR A 282 67.64 -33.56 -1.09
CA THR A 282 68.75 -34.42 -1.48
C THR A 282 69.59 -34.72 -0.26
N ARG A 283 69.71 -36.02 0.07
CA ARG A 283 70.64 -36.57 1.03
C ARG A 283 72.05 -36.50 0.42
N SER A 284 72.99 -35.92 1.14
CA SER A 284 74.46 -36.13 0.91
C SER A 284 75.06 -36.90 2.08
N PRO A 285 75.99 -37.79 1.82
CA PRO A 285 76.51 -38.73 2.79
C PRO A 285 77.62 -38.13 3.69
N ALA A 286 77.70 -38.70 4.86
CA ALA A 286 78.73 -38.40 5.83
C ALA A 286 80.09 -38.86 5.39
N PRO A 287 81.16 -38.16 5.78
CA PRO A 287 82.50 -38.78 5.91
C PRO A 287 82.92 -38.97 7.37
N GLY A 288 83.52 -40.13 7.56
CA GLY A 288 83.93 -40.58 8.87
C GLY A 288 85.27 -39.98 9.34
N ASP A 289 85.46 -40.34 10.57
CA ASP A 289 86.69 -40.45 11.36
C ASP A 289 88.01 -39.80 10.90
N ARG A 290 88.60 -39.06 11.80
CA ARG A 290 89.87 -39.29 12.46
C ARG A 290 90.26 -38.18 13.43
N LYS A 291 90.41 -38.61 14.65
CA LYS A 291 91.66 -38.50 15.44
C LYS A 291 92.40 -37.14 15.39
N ASP A 292 92.45 -36.48 16.45
CA ASP A 292 93.31 -36.54 17.65
C ASP A 292 92.72 -35.72 18.78
#